data_a2559ae6818a27dcd35fafc8d1d977f2
#
_entry.id   a2559ae6818a27dcd35fafc8d1d977f2
#
_cell.length_a   1.000
_cell.length_b   1.000
_cell.length_c   1.000
_cell.angle_alpha   90.00
_cell.angle_beta   90.00
_cell.angle_gamma   90.00
#
_symmetry.space_group_name_H-M   'P 1'
#
loop_
_entity.id
_entity.type
_entity.pdbx_description
1 polymer ?
#
loop_
_entity_poly.entity_id
_entity_poly.type
_entity_poly.pdbx_seq_one_letter_code
_entity_poly.pdbx_strand_id
1 'polypeptide(L)'
;MGTWRILNKVESATIADQAKWTIPSDGLSEWQQYELSIHINGSGNHPADLVHPDSDAAESGYHIPAGGVITIGPVAIEDFPAIKATHGEVDAHVSYATVPEGGD
;
A
#
# COMPACT_ATOMS: atom_id res chain seq x y z
N MET A 1 -6.43 -25.83 -6.00
CA MET A 1 -5.93 -24.69 -6.73
C MET A 1 -6.42 -23.38 -6.12
N GLY A 2 -5.50 -22.54 -5.82
CA GLY A 2 -5.83 -21.29 -5.18
C GLY A 2 -6.21 -20.19 -6.15
N THR A 3 -7.17 -19.40 -5.78
CA THR A 3 -7.50 -18.21 -6.53
C THR A 3 -7.43 -17.01 -5.58
N TRP A 4 -7.09 -15.87 -6.13
CA TRP A 4 -7.09 -14.65 -5.34
C TRP A 4 -8.51 -14.33 -4.91
N ARG A 5 -8.62 -13.89 -3.69
CA ARG A 5 -9.90 -13.43 -3.16
C ARG A 5 -9.76 -11.95 -2.87
N ILE A 6 -10.50 -11.15 -3.61
CA ILE A 6 -10.52 -9.72 -3.41
C ILE A 6 -11.39 -9.42 -2.21
N LEU A 7 -10.83 -8.69 -1.26
CA LEU A 7 -11.58 -8.30 -0.07
C LEU A 7 -12.42 -7.08 -0.38
N ASN A 8 -13.56 -7.01 0.26
CA ASN A 8 -14.42 -5.84 0.16
C ASN A 8 -13.89 -4.80 1.16
N LYS A 9 -12.65 -4.38 0.94
CA LYS A 9 -11.98 -3.47 1.85
C LYS A 9 -11.10 -2.54 1.03
N VAL A 10 -11.31 -1.24 1.23
CA VAL A 10 -10.48 -0.21 0.62
C VAL A 10 -10.16 0.80 1.70
N GLU A 11 -8.89 1.13 1.83
CA GLU A 11 -8.46 2.19 2.74
C GLU A 11 -7.97 3.36 1.92
N SER A 12 -8.25 4.55 2.40
CA SER A 12 -7.87 5.77 1.70
C SER A 12 -7.36 6.79 2.69
N ALA A 13 -6.43 7.60 2.25
CA ALA A 13 -5.93 8.69 3.07
C ALA A 13 -5.40 9.80 2.18
N THR A 14 -5.50 11.03 2.68
CA THR A 14 -4.81 12.16 2.09
C THR A 14 -3.52 12.33 2.86
N ILE A 15 -2.40 12.20 2.17
CA ILE A 15 -1.08 12.25 2.79
C ILE A 15 -0.47 13.60 2.48
N ALA A 16 -0.21 14.38 3.53
CA ALA A 16 0.36 15.71 3.36
C ALA A 16 1.79 15.62 2.86
N ASP A 17 2.25 16.70 2.26
CA ASP A 17 3.63 16.79 1.75
C ASP A 17 4.62 16.38 2.83
N GLN A 18 5.52 15.47 2.50
CA GLN A 18 6.56 14.92 3.37
C GLN A 18 6.02 14.06 4.50
N ALA A 19 4.72 13.83 4.57
CA ALA A 19 4.13 12.94 5.56
C ALA A 19 4.12 11.51 5.06
N LYS A 20 3.92 10.60 5.99
CA LYS A 20 3.95 9.16 5.75
C LYS A 20 2.69 8.55 6.34
N TRP A 21 2.11 7.61 5.63
CA TRP A 21 0.89 6.91 6.06
C TRP A 21 1.15 5.41 5.95
N THR A 22 1.15 4.74 7.09
CA THR A 22 1.34 3.29 7.12
C THR A 22 0.06 2.63 6.64
N ILE A 23 0.18 1.71 5.70
CA ILE A 23 -0.99 1.02 5.15
C ILE A 23 -1.66 0.24 6.28
N PRO A 24 -2.95 0.49 6.52
CA PRO A 24 -3.64 -0.11 7.67
C PRO A 24 -3.81 -1.62 7.52
N SER A 25 -3.76 -2.30 8.65
CA SER A 25 -3.98 -3.73 8.70
C SER A 25 -5.19 -4.08 9.58
N ASP A 26 -6.02 -3.11 9.92
CA ASP A 26 -7.16 -3.34 10.80
C ASP A 26 -8.10 -4.38 10.22
N GLY A 27 -8.47 -5.35 11.03
CA GLY A 27 -9.39 -6.39 10.61
C GLY A 27 -8.77 -7.48 9.77
N LEU A 28 -7.47 -7.41 9.52
CA LEU A 28 -6.77 -8.43 8.75
C LEU A 28 -6.10 -9.43 9.67
N SER A 29 -5.83 -10.62 9.14
CA SER A 29 -5.26 -11.71 9.92
C SER A 29 -3.75 -11.75 9.79
N GLU A 30 -3.06 -11.87 10.91
CA GLU A 30 -1.61 -12.02 10.91
C GLU A 30 -1.18 -13.38 10.38
N TRP A 31 -2.14 -14.29 10.19
CA TRP A 31 -1.85 -15.62 9.68
C TRP A 31 -1.94 -15.71 8.17
N GLN A 32 -2.30 -14.61 7.52
CA GLN A 32 -2.46 -14.59 6.07
C GLN A 32 -1.54 -13.58 5.43
N GLN A 33 -1.34 -13.75 4.15
CA GLN A 33 -0.61 -12.78 3.35
C GLN A 33 -1.60 -12.08 2.43
N TYR A 34 -1.26 -10.86 2.08
CA TYR A 34 -2.15 -10.01 1.30
C TYR A 34 -1.41 -9.40 0.14
N GLU A 35 -2.14 -9.23 -0.94
CA GLU A 35 -1.68 -8.43 -2.07
C GLU A 35 -2.32 -7.06 -1.94
N LEU A 36 -1.53 -6.04 -2.10
CA LEU A 36 -1.98 -4.66 -1.94
C LEU A 36 -1.89 -3.97 -3.28
N SER A 37 -3.01 -3.41 -3.74
CA SER A 37 -3.03 -2.58 -4.94
C SER A 37 -3.15 -1.14 -4.49
N ILE A 38 -2.16 -0.35 -4.81
CA ILE A 38 -2.02 1.01 -4.32
C ILE A 38 -2.16 1.96 -5.49
N HIS A 39 -3.13 2.85 -5.39
CA HIS A 39 -3.38 3.87 -6.40
C HIS A 39 -3.10 5.23 -5.79
N ILE A 40 -2.24 5.99 -6.44
CA ILE A 40 -1.91 7.34 -6.02
C ILE A 40 -2.62 8.30 -6.96
N ASN A 41 -3.49 9.10 -6.37
CA ASN A 41 -4.21 10.11 -7.11
C ASN A 41 -4.02 11.42 -6.35
N GLY A 42 -3.76 12.46 -7.03
CA GLY A 42 -3.54 13.73 -6.38
C GLY A 42 -3.87 14.87 -7.29
N SER A 43 -4.42 15.90 -6.73
CA SER A 43 -4.80 17.09 -7.49
C SER A 43 -3.57 17.77 -8.08
N GLY A 44 -2.41 17.53 -7.51
CA GLY A 44 -1.17 18.11 -8.01
C GLY A 44 -0.35 17.20 -8.91
N ASN A 45 -0.88 16.01 -9.22
CA ASN A 45 -0.15 15.04 -10.03
C ASN A 45 1.21 14.71 -9.44
N HIS A 46 1.25 14.51 -8.13
CA HIS A 46 2.49 14.18 -7.46
C HIS A 46 2.67 12.68 -7.33
N PRO A 47 3.88 12.16 -7.50
CA PRO A 47 4.16 10.76 -7.21
C PRO A 47 4.35 10.55 -5.71
N ALA A 48 4.43 9.30 -5.33
CA ALA A 48 4.69 8.92 -3.94
C ALA A 48 5.69 7.78 -3.91
N ASP A 49 6.21 7.48 -2.74
CA ASP A 49 7.16 6.39 -2.58
C ASP A 49 6.71 5.45 -1.49
N LEU A 50 6.98 4.16 -1.68
CA LEU A 50 6.81 3.19 -0.60
C LEU A 50 8.06 3.20 0.26
N VAL A 51 7.87 3.34 1.55
CA VAL A 51 8.97 3.40 2.51
C VAL A 51 8.68 2.47 3.67
N HIS A 52 9.70 2.16 4.45
CA HIS A 52 9.55 1.39 5.65
C HIS A 52 8.80 2.24 6.69
N PRO A 53 7.78 1.69 7.37
CA PRO A 53 6.98 2.50 8.29
C PRO A 53 7.78 3.06 9.46
N ASP A 54 8.84 2.37 9.88
CA ASP A 54 9.62 2.77 11.05
C ASP A 54 10.90 3.53 10.68
N SER A 55 11.08 3.86 9.42
CA SER A 55 12.29 4.54 8.96
C SER A 55 11.92 5.81 8.23
N ASP A 56 12.70 6.84 8.45
CA ASP A 56 12.54 8.09 7.70
C ASP A 56 13.38 8.09 6.44
N ALA A 57 14.29 7.14 6.33
CA ALA A 57 15.10 7.04 5.13
C ALA A 57 14.21 6.57 3.99
N ALA A 58 14.36 7.18 2.85
CA ALA A 58 13.73 6.68 1.64
C ALA A 58 14.42 5.36 1.36
N GLU A 59 13.77 4.27 1.71
CA GLU A 59 14.26 3.00 1.26
C GLU A 59 14.26 3.04 -0.24
N SER A 60 15.17 2.36 -0.85
CA SER A 60 15.19 2.24 -2.28
C SER A 60 13.96 1.44 -2.69
N GLY A 61 12.83 1.94 -2.31
CA GLY A 61 11.61 1.24 -2.49
C GLY A 61 10.99 1.55 -3.83
N TYR A 62 9.73 1.33 -3.88
CA TYR A 62 9.00 1.49 -5.11
C TYR A 62 8.52 2.91 -5.24
N HIS A 63 8.77 3.46 -6.41
CA HIS A 63 8.27 4.77 -6.76
C HIS A 63 6.93 4.57 -7.46
N ILE A 64 5.90 5.25 -6.97
CA ILE A 64 4.56 5.17 -7.55
C ILE A 64 4.32 6.44 -8.34
N PRO A 65 4.21 6.36 -9.66
CA PRO A 65 3.97 7.56 -10.47
C PRO A 65 2.63 8.20 -10.14
N ALA A 66 2.52 9.49 -10.39
CA ALA A 66 1.28 10.20 -10.22
C ALA A 66 0.20 9.56 -11.09
N GLY A 67 -0.95 9.26 -10.50
CA GLY A 67 -2.04 8.59 -11.20
C GLY A 67 -1.80 7.11 -11.43
N GLY A 68 -0.68 6.57 -10.94
CA GLY A 68 -0.33 5.18 -11.19
C GLY A 68 -0.89 4.24 -10.17
N VAL A 69 -0.84 2.96 -10.52
CA VAL A 69 -1.23 1.88 -9.62
C VAL A 69 -0.09 0.87 -9.59
N ILE A 70 0.28 0.45 -8.41
CA ILE A 70 1.21 -0.67 -8.27
C ILE A 70 0.57 -1.72 -7.39
N THR A 71 1.01 -2.96 -7.59
CA THR A 71 0.56 -4.07 -6.76
C THR A 71 1.78 -4.70 -6.13
N ILE A 72 1.72 -4.89 -4.83
CA ILE A 72 2.81 -5.50 -4.08
C ILE A 72 2.29 -6.69 -3.31
N GLY A 73 3.18 -7.61 -3.00
CA GLY A 73 2.84 -8.77 -2.22
C GLY A 73 3.03 -10.05 -3.00
N PRO A 74 2.66 -11.16 -2.37
CA PRO A 74 1.97 -11.23 -1.09
C PRO A 74 2.87 -10.87 0.08
N VAL A 75 2.32 -10.14 1.04
CA VAL A 75 3.05 -9.74 2.24
C VAL A 75 2.19 -9.95 3.48
N ALA A 76 2.83 -10.27 4.58
CA ALA A 76 2.16 -10.35 5.87
C ALA A 76 1.90 -8.94 6.38
N ILE A 77 0.94 -8.81 7.29
CA ILE A 77 0.58 -7.48 7.81
C ILE A 77 1.75 -6.79 8.50
N GLU A 78 2.65 -7.56 9.10
CA GLU A 78 3.81 -6.98 9.78
C GLU A 78 4.82 -6.38 8.81
N ASP A 79 4.69 -6.71 7.53
CA ASP A 79 5.58 -6.20 6.49
C ASP A 79 4.92 -5.15 5.61
N PHE A 80 3.75 -4.67 6.00
CA PHE A 80 3.08 -3.63 5.22
C PHE A 80 3.94 -2.36 5.22
N PRO A 81 4.13 -1.75 4.04
CA PRO A 81 4.91 -0.53 3.95
C PRO A 81 4.09 0.70 4.29
N ALA A 82 4.73 1.83 4.30
CA ALA A 82 4.06 3.11 4.37
C ALA A 82 4.20 3.82 3.03
N ILE A 83 3.30 4.74 2.78
CA ILE A 83 3.32 5.58 1.59
C ILE A 83 3.74 6.98 2.02
N LYS A 84 4.78 7.50 1.41
CA LYS A 84 5.29 8.83 1.74
C LYS A 84 5.07 9.78 0.58
N ALA A 85 4.53 10.93 0.86
CA ALA A 85 4.30 11.98 -0.14
C ALA A 85 5.55 12.84 -0.26
N THR A 86 6.51 12.39 -1.07
CA THR A 86 7.82 13.04 -1.14
C THR A 86 7.84 14.25 -2.06
N HIS A 87 6.82 14.43 -2.87
CA HIS A 87 6.79 15.50 -3.86
C HIS A 87 5.57 16.40 -3.75
N GLY A 88 4.82 16.28 -2.66
CA GLY A 88 3.60 17.04 -2.46
C GLY A 88 2.48 16.17 -2.00
N GLU A 89 1.39 16.77 -1.54
CA GLU A 89 0.24 16.05 -1.03
C GLU A 89 -0.35 15.10 -2.08
N VAL A 90 -0.70 13.89 -1.65
CA VAL A 90 -1.32 12.89 -2.52
C VAL A 90 -2.50 12.25 -1.82
N ASP A 91 -3.41 11.71 -2.60
CA ASP A 91 -4.48 10.85 -2.10
C ASP A 91 -4.11 9.42 -2.44
N ALA A 92 -4.08 8.56 -1.43
CA ALA A 92 -3.74 7.16 -1.60
C ALA A 92 -4.96 6.30 -1.38
N HIS A 93 -5.11 5.28 -2.21
CA HIS A 93 -6.19 4.32 -2.11
C HIS A 93 -5.57 2.94 -2.19
N VAL A 94 -5.89 2.08 -1.22
CA VAL A 94 -5.32 0.75 -1.15
C VAL A 94 -6.45 -0.25 -1.13
N SER A 95 -6.42 -1.21 -2.04
CA SER A 95 -7.35 -2.34 -2.02
C SER A 95 -6.56 -3.61 -1.70
N TYR A 96 -7.26 -4.57 -1.14
CA TYR A 96 -6.63 -5.75 -0.56
C TYR A 96 -7.18 -7.02 -1.22
N ALA A 97 -6.30 -8.00 -1.38
CA ALA A 97 -6.69 -9.33 -1.80
C ALA A 97 -5.93 -10.34 -0.96
N THR A 98 -6.54 -11.46 -0.67
CA THR A 98 -5.86 -12.51 0.07
C THR A 98 -5.30 -13.53 -0.88
N VAL A 99 -4.17 -14.13 -0.45
CA VAL A 99 -3.65 -15.31 -1.10
C VAL A 99 -4.34 -16.51 -0.46
N PRO A 100 -4.96 -17.38 -1.24
CA PRO A 100 -5.61 -18.54 -0.67
C PRO A 100 -4.61 -19.37 0.11
N GLU A 101 -5.04 -19.77 1.31
CA GLU A 101 -4.21 -20.55 2.16
C GLU A 101 -4.08 -21.96 1.63
N GLY A 102 -2.92 -22.55 1.87
CA GLY A 102 -2.71 -23.91 1.48
C GLY A 102 -2.38 -24.12 0.03
N GLY A 103 -2.45 -23.09 -0.74
CA GLY A 103 -2.04 -23.15 -2.14
C GLY A 103 -2.71 -24.21 -2.96
N ASP A 104 -3.88 -24.60 -2.51
CA ASP A 104 -4.54 -25.61 -3.22
C ASP A 104 -5.03 -25.24 -4.54
#